data_4ff6b691a3f1367a1741f0016f874a6b
#
_entry.id   4ff6b691a3f1367a1741f0016f874a6b
#
_cell.length_a   1.000
_cell.length_b   1.000
_cell.length_c   1.000
_cell.angle_alpha   90.00
_cell.angle_beta   90.00
_cell.angle_gamma   90.00
#
_symmetry.space_group_name_H-M   'P 1'
#
loop_
_entity.id
_entity.type
_entity.pdbx_description
1 polymer ?
#
loop_
_entity_poly.entity_id
_entity_poly.type
_entity_poly.pdbx_seq_one_letter_code
_entity_poly.pdbx_strand_id
1 'polypeptide(L)'
;MKHTLLIALALLCAAACPAQTTLEACQQQAQQNYPLIKRRALYAQSTAYTVANIKKGWLPQVQVAAQGTVQNRVAQLPEQLSNMMAALGQSTRGLAKEQYRVGVDVNQMLWDGGRISAQKEVALLQQQVDEAQTDVSLYQVRQRVNDLYFGILLVDERLRLNRDLQTLLQSNENKLAALQKQGVAMQSDVDQVKAERLTAVQMANELQHTRAALCRMLALFCNVERIDSIVKPMPATTEQTAEDVRPELKAIDLRLRLITSQQRALRTSLLPTLSVFGQAYYGYPGFDMFKDMNSRSPSFNALAGVRLAWNIGNLYTHHNNVQRLSVAQGEIENARELFFFNNRLETVQQQETIASKRQTMAADDEIVALRQSVRRAAEAKLAHGIIDTDRLLQEITRENNAKINRSTHEVEMLQGIYNLKYVRGEPTIPKQATP
;
A
#
# COMPACT_ATOMS: atom_id res chain seq x y z
N MET A 1 -11.75 22.16 46.17
CA MET A 1 -10.86 20.99 46.03
C MET A 1 -11.55 19.62 46.10
N LYS A 2 -12.67 19.42 46.81
CA LYS A 2 -13.38 18.11 46.88
C LYS A 2 -14.19 17.78 45.59
N HIS A 3 -14.68 18.76 44.86
CA HIS A 3 -15.45 18.54 43.62
C HIS A 3 -14.57 18.27 42.38
N THR A 4 -13.35 18.81 42.36
CA THR A 4 -12.38 18.55 41.27
C THR A 4 -11.80 17.14 41.32
N LEU A 5 -11.67 16.56 42.54
CA LEU A 5 -11.21 15.20 42.73
C LEU A 5 -12.24 14.14 42.30
N LEU A 6 -13.56 14.43 42.51
CA LEU A 6 -14.66 13.56 42.10
C LEU A 6 -14.85 13.54 40.59
N ILE A 7 -14.63 14.66 39.89
CA ILE A 7 -14.66 14.72 38.41
C ILE A 7 -13.47 13.99 37.80
N ALA A 8 -12.29 14.08 38.39
CA ALA A 8 -11.11 13.34 37.93
C ALA A 8 -11.25 11.81 38.14
N LEU A 9 -11.91 11.38 39.24
CA LEU A 9 -12.18 9.97 39.52
C LEU A 9 -13.27 9.38 38.61
N ALA A 10 -14.27 10.19 38.22
CA ALA A 10 -15.32 9.80 37.27
C ALA A 10 -14.77 9.66 35.82
N LEU A 11 -13.79 10.48 35.44
CA LEU A 11 -13.11 10.35 34.13
C LEU A 11 -12.17 9.15 34.07
N LEU A 12 -11.60 8.69 35.18
CA LEU A 12 -10.76 7.47 35.23
C LEU A 12 -11.59 6.18 35.18
N CYS A 13 -12.85 6.18 35.61
CA CYS A 13 -13.73 5.01 35.55
C CYS A 13 -14.37 4.78 34.15
N ALA A 14 -14.31 5.74 33.24
CA ALA A 14 -14.85 5.61 31.89
C ALA A 14 -13.95 4.77 30.96
N ALA A 15 -12.77 4.34 31.40
CA ALA A 15 -11.78 3.66 30.56
C ALA A 15 -11.79 2.12 30.66
N ALA A 16 -12.73 1.49 31.39
CA ALA A 16 -12.72 0.03 31.62
C ALA A 16 -14.00 -0.70 31.19
N CYS A 17 -14.74 -0.17 30.23
CA CYS A 17 -15.69 -1.01 29.50
C CYS A 17 -14.88 -1.76 28.41
N PRO A 18 -14.87 -3.10 28.36
CA PRO A 18 -14.31 -3.80 27.22
C PRO A 18 -15.15 -3.42 26.00
N ALA A 19 -14.64 -2.46 25.23
CA ALA A 19 -15.31 -2.01 24.01
C ALA A 19 -15.41 -3.23 23.09
N GLN A 20 -16.63 -3.73 22.89
CA GLN A 20 -16.90 -4.74 21.89
C GLN A 20 -16.40 -4.22 20.56
N THR A 21 -15.41 -4.89 19.99
CA THR A 21 -14.72 -4.42 18.78
C THR A 21 -15.56 -4.77 17.58
N THR A 22 -16.10 -3.77 16.88
CA THR A 22 -16.84 -3.98 15.62
C THR A 22 -15.87 -4.13 14.43
N LEU A 23 -16.34 -4.77 13.36
CA LEU A 23 -15.55 -4.93 12.13
C LEU A 23 -15.13 -3.57 11.54
N GLU A 24 -16.06 -2.63 11.50
CA GLU A 24 -15.83 -1.29 10.96
C GLU A 24 -14.75 -0.53 11.76
N ALA A 25 -14.79 -0.63 13.09
CA ALA A 25 -13.76 -0.04 13.94
C ALA A 25 -12.39 -0.67 13.69
N CYS A 26 -12.31 -2.01 13.54
CA CYS A 26 -11.07 -2.71 13.20
C CYS A 26 -10.53 -2.26 11.85
N GLN A 27 -11.36 -2.16 10.83
CA GLN A 27 -10.95 -1.72 9.50
C GLN A 27 -10.40 -0.29 9.52
N GLN A 28 -11.06 0.62 10.24
CA GLN A 28 -10.63 2.00 10.38
C GLN A 28 -9.31 2.12 11.13
N GLN A 29 -9.19 1.46 12.29
CA GLN A 29 -7.97 1.46 13.09
C GLN A 29 -6.80 0.84 12.32
N ALA A 30 -7.03 -0.28 11.62
CA ALA A 30 -6.00 -0.92 10.81
C ALA A 30 -5.50 0.00 9.70
N GLN A 31 -6.39 0.69 8.99
CA GLN A 31 -5.97 1.65 7.96
C GLN A 31 -5.16 2.83 8.52
N GLN A 32 -5.52 3.33 9.73
CA GLN A 32 -4.83 4.44 10.36
C GLN A 32 -3.48 4.07 10.97
N ASN A 33 -3.34 2.84 11.47
CA ASN A 33 -2.15 2.40 12.19
C ASN A 33 -1.18 1.59 11.34
N TYR A 34 -1.59 1.16 10.15
CA TYR A 34 -0.72 0.35 9.29
C TYR A 34 0.55 1.13 8.91
N PRO A 35 1.75 0.53 9.05
CA PRO A 35 3.01 1.25 8.88
C PRO A 35 3.17 1.98 7.54
N LEU A 36 2.48 1.52 6.49
CA LEU A 36 2.48 2.17 5.16
C LEU A 36 1.99 3.63 5.18
N ILE A 37 1.15 4.02 6.16
CA ILE A 37 0.64 5.40 6.23
C ILE A 37 1.78 6.42 6.38
N LYS A 38 2.89 6.04 7.03
CA LYS A 38 4.07 6.88 7.21
C LYS A 38 4.74 7.26 5.89
N ARG A 39 4.54 6.44 4.82
CA ARG A 39 5.11 6.71 3.49
C ARG A 39 4.60 8.01 2.89
N ARG A 40 3.36 8.43 3.19
CA ARG A 40 2.81 9.70 2.68
C ARG A 40 3.67 10.90 3.11
N ALA A 41 4.05 10.97 4.40
CA ALA A 41 4.90 12.03 4.91
C ALA A 41 6.29 12.00 4.25
N LEU A 42 6.84 10.80 4.02
CA LEU A 42 8.13 10.62 3.36
C LEU A 42 8.09 11.06 1.88
N TYR A 43 7.01 10.75 1.16
CA TYR A 43 6.83 11.22 -0.22
C TYR A 43 6.72 12.74 -0.28
N ALA A 44 5.91 13.34 0.60
CA ALA A 44 5.77 14.80 0.67
C ALA A 44 7.11 15.47 0.97
N GLN A 45 7.89 14.94 1.91
CA GLN A 45 9.21 15.46 2.24
C GLN A 45 10.22 15.30 1.08
N SER A 46 10.27 14.13 0.45
CA SER A 46 11.14 13.86 -0.71
C SER A 46 10.80 14.79 -1.88
N THR A 47 9.51 14.95 -2.17
CA THR A 47 9.06 15.85 -3.24
C THR A 47 9.35 17.31 -2.92
N ALA A 48 9.23 17.74 -1.67
CA ALA A 48 9.59 19.10 -1.26
C ALA A 48 11.06 19.39 -1.57
N TYR A 49 11.99 18.46 -1.27
CA TYR A 49 13.39 18.59 -1.62
C TYR A 49 13.62 18.55 -3.13
N THR A 50 12.95 17.67 -3.87
CA THR A 50 13.04 17.59 -5.31
C THR A 50 12.57 18.89 -5.97
N VAL A 51 11.43 19.43 -5.56
CA VAL A 51 10.90 20.71 -6.06
C VAL A 51 11.82 21.88 -5.69
N ALA A 52 12.39 21.88 -4.47
CA ALA A 52 13.36 22.88 -4.06
C ALA A 52 14.61 22.87 -4.96
N ASN A 53 15.12 21.66 -5.27
CA ASN A 53 16.26 21.49 -6.17
C ASN A 53 15.94 21.92 -7.61
N ILE A 54 14.75 21.57 -8.15
CA ILE A 54 14.30 22.01 -9.47
C ILE A 54 14.26 23.55 -9.56
N LYS A 55 13.73 24.20 -8.51
CA LYS A 55 13.69 25.68 -8.44
C LYS A 55 15.06 26.33 -8.43
N LYS A 56 16.09 25.65 -7.86
CA LYS A 56 17.48 26.15 -7.87
C LYS A 56 18.08 26.21 -9.28
N GLY A 57 17.45 25.62 -10.29
CA GLY A 57 17.80 25.82 -11.69
C GLY A 57 17.72 27.29 -12.15
N TRP A 58 16.97 28.15 -11.45
CA TRP A 58 16.95 29.60 -11.64
C TRP A 58 18.10 30.36 -10.98
N LEU A 59 18.89 29.69 -10.11
CA LEU A 59 20.02 30.35 -9.48
C LEU A 59 21.24 30.37 -10.42
N PRO A 60 22.16 31.33 -10.25
CA PRO A 60 23.43 31.33 -10.98
C PRO A 60 24.18 29.98 -10.75
N GLN A 61 24.54 29.35 -11.84
CA GLN A 61 25.38 28.15 -11.81
C GLN A 61 26.82 28.59 -11.89
N VAL A 62 27.59 28.36 -10.85
CA VAL A 62 29.00 28.77 -10.73
C VAL A 62 29.88 27.51 -10.83
N GLN A 63 30.80 27.51 -11.76
CA GLN A 63 31.78 26.46 -11.98
C GLN A 63 33.18 27.01 -11.90
N VAL A 64 34.05 26.38 -11.12
CA VAL A 64 35.48 26.65 -11.09
C VAL A 64 36.19 25.58 -11.90
N ALA A 65 37.02 25.97 -12.82
CA ALA A 65 37.76 25.06 -13.68
C ALA A 65 39.24 25.47 -13.76
N ALA A 66 40.13 24.49 -13.74
CA ALA A 66 41.54 24.65 -14.05
C ALA A 66 41.88 23.78 -15.27
N GLN A 67 42.61 24.34 -16.21
CA GLN A 67 42.97 23.66 -17.47
C GLN A 67 44.45 23.92 -17.78
N GLY A 68 45.19 22.86 -18.11
CA GLY A 68 46.50 22.92 -18.73
C GLY A 68 46.44 22.23 -20.09
N THR A 69 47.00 22.83 -21.12
CA THR A 69 47.05 22.24 -22.45
C THR A 69 48.47 22.36 -23.04
N VAL A 70 48.84 21.36 -23.85
CA VAL A 70 50.05 21.39 -24.66
C VAL A 70 49.61 21.26 -26.11
N GLN A 71 50.06 22.20 -26.95
CA GLN A 71 49.66 22.30 -28.34
C GLN A 71 50.90 22.03 -29.28
N ASN A 72 50.69 21.32 -30.35
CA ASN A 72 51.76 21.10 -31.36
C ASN A 72 52.04 22.32 -32.20
N ARG A 73 50.99 23.18 -32.40
CA ARG A 73 51.08 24.45 -33.12
C ARG A 73 50.37 25.56 -32.33
N VAL A 74 50.89 26.74 -32.36
CA VAL A 74 50.33 27.93 -31.66
C VAL A 74 50.21 29.09 -32.63
N ALA A 75 49.44 30.11 -32.27
CA ALA A 75 49.33 31.33 -33.04
C ALA A 75 50.68 32.08 -33.05
N GLN A 76 51.15 32.42 -34.26
CA GLN A 76 52.37 33.17 -34.49
C GLN A 76 52.08 34.23 -35.54
N LEU A 77 52.86 35.33 -35.52
CA LEU A 77 52.80 36.34 -36.60
C LEU A 77 53.33 35.73 -37.90
N PRO A 78 52.79 36.15 -39.07
CA PRO A 78 53.38 35.86 -40.35
C PRO A 78 54.85 36.23 -40.38
N GLU A 79 55.67 35.44 -41.03
CA GLU A 79 57.16 35.59 -41.05
C GLU A 79 57.60 36.95 -41.48
N GLN A 80 56.96 37.55 -42.50
CA GLN A 80 57.21 38.87 -42.96
C GLN A 80 57.02 39.97 -41.93
N LEU A 81 55.89 39.85 -41.15
CA LEU A 81 55.57 40.78 -40.07
C LEU A 81 56.50 40.62 -38.87
N SER A 82 56.84 39.38 -38.57
CA SER A 82 57.78 38.98 -37.47
C SER A 82 59.17 39.58 -37.76
N ASN A 83 59.65 39.51 -39.01
CA ASN A 83 60.96 40.10 -39.47
C ASN A 83 60.95 41.64 -39.42
N MET A 84 59.84 42.27 -39.83
CA MET A 84 59.68 43.73 -39.72
C MET A 84 59.68 44.19 -38.26
N MET A 85 58.97 43.47 -37.36
CA MET A 85 58.98 43.78 -35.89
C MET A 85 60.36 43.61 -35.29
N ALA A 86 61.09 42.54 -35.69
CA ALA A 86 62.47 42.32 -35.27
C ALA A 86 63.42 43.43 -35.71
N ALA A 87 63.28 43.98 -36.91
CA ALA A 87 64.01 45.14 -37.41
C ALA A 87 63.75 46.42 -36.59
N LEU A 88 62.57 46.52 -35.95
CA LEU A 88 62.16 47.60 -35.06
C LEU A 88 62.59 47.31 -33.57
N GLY A 89 63.37 46.29 -33.33
CA GLY A 89 63.87 45.94 -32.02
C GLY A 89 62.82 45.16 -31.13
N GLN A 90 61.70 44.73 -31.69
CA GLN A 90 60.68 43.97 -31.00
C GLN A 90 60.69 42.52 -31.50
N SER A 91 61.10 41.58 -30.62
CA SER A 91 61.05 40.15 -30.95
C SER A 91 59.72 39.49 -30.52
N THR A 92 58.95 39.04 -31.51
CA THR A 92 57.71 38.28 -31.26
C THR A 92 58.04 36.79 -31.33
N ARG A 93 57.87 36.06 -30.19
CA ARG A 93 58.16 34.62 -30.08
C ARG A 93 57.00 33.71 -30.40
N GLY A 94 55.81 34.26 -30.68
CA GLY A 94 54.57 33.53 -30.77
C GLY A 94 54.06 33.04 -29.37
N LEU A 95 52.89 32.50 -29.28
CA LEU A 95 52.36 31.95 -28.04
C LEU A 95 53.16 30.72 -27.58
N ALA A 96 53.25 30.46 -26.28
CA ALA A 96 53.83 29.24 -25.77
C ALA A 96 52.96 28.02 -26.13
N LYS A 97 53.60 26.87 -26.31
CA LYS A 97 52.89 25.64 -26.58
C LYS A 97 52.18 25.11 -25.34
N GLU A 98 52.74 25.38 -24.18
CA GLU A 98 52.17 25.11 -22.87
C GLU A 98 51.26 26.27 -22.48
N GLN A 99 49.97 25.98 -22.28
CA GLN A 99 48.98 26.99 -21.92
C GLN A 99 48.22 26.51 -20.69
N TYR A 100 47.87 27.43 -19.80
CA TYR A 100 47.15 27.12 -18.56
C TYR A 100 46.24 28.27 -18.18
N ARG A 101 45.11 27.88 -17.55
CA ARG A 101 44.17 28.83 -16.96
C ARG A 101 43.46 28.26 -15.77
N VAL A 102 43.18 29.11 -14.80
CA VAL A 102 42.26 28.83 -13.70
C VAL A 102 41.19 29.90 -13.74
N GLY A 103 39.93 29.51 -13.74
CA GLY A 103 38.85 30.46 -13.91
C GLY A 103 37.56 30.06 -13.27
N VAL A 104 36.63 31.00 -13.30
CA VAL A 104 35.25 30.84 -12.80
C VAL A 104 34.32 31.15 -13.96
N ASP A 105 33.42 30.20 -14.23
CA ASP A 105 32.32 30.36 -15.17
C ASP A 105 31.02 30.53 -14.40
N VAL A 106 30.23 31.55 -14.70
CA VAL A 106 28.91 31.80 -14.11
C VAL A 106 27.89 31.77 -15.25
N ASN A 107 26.86 30.99 -15.09
CA ASN A 107 25.75 30.93 -16.03
C ASN A 107 24.42 31.14 -15.31
N GLN A 108 23.68 32.18 -15.69
CA GLN A 108 22.37 32.52 -15.12
C GLN A 108 21.28 32.30 -16.17
N MET A 109 20.37 31.35 -15.91
CA MET A 109 19.19 31.15 -16.74
C MET A 109 18.26 32.37 -16.62
N LEU A 110 17.85 32.97 -17.75
CA LEU A 110 16.82 34.00 -17.81
C LEU A 110 15.49 33.45 -18.30
N TRP A 111 15.53 32.51 -19.23
CA TRP A 111 14.36 31.86 -19.80
C TRP A 111 14.72 30.46 -20.25
N ASP A 112 13.93 29.46 -19.78
CA ASP A 112 14.20 28.03 -19.95
C ASP A 112 13.16 27.32 -20.83
N GLY A 113 12.27 28.07 -21.52
CA GLY A 113 11.17 27.50 -22.29
C GLY A 113 10.09 26.82 -21.43
N GLY A 114 10.04 27.09 -20.11
CA GLY A 114 9.08 26.51 -19.18
C GLY A 114 9.49 25.13 -18.63
N ARG A 115 10.72 24.69 -18.86
CA ARG A 115 11.24 23.38 -18.44
C ARG A 115 11.18 23.18 -16.93
N ILE A 116 11.65 24.15 -16.14
CA ILE A 116 11.65 24.10 -14.67
C ILE A 116 10.21 23.99 -14.15
N SER A 117 9.27 24.73 -14.73
CA SER A 117 7.86 24.68 -14.35
C SER A 117 7.23 23.32 -14.67
N ALA A 118 7.49 22.78 -15.85
CA ALA A 118 7.01 21.46 -16.26
C ALA A 118 7.61 20.34 -15.41
N GLN A 119 8.91 20.38 -15.11
CA GLN A 119 9.56 19.40 -14.23
C GLN A 119 8.98 19.44 -12.82
N LYS A 120 8.66 20.64 -12.29
CA LYS A 120 7.99 20.79 -10.99
C LYS A 120 6.59 20.14 -11.00
N GLU A 121 5.80 20.36 -12.06
CA GLU A 121 4.46 19.76 -12.22
C GLU A 121 4.56 18.23 -12.25
N VAL A 122 5.49 17.68 -13.02
CA VAL A 122 5.74 16.21 -13.08
C VAL A 122 6.11 15.68 -11.70
N ALA A 123 6.99 16.35 -10.95
CA ALA A 123 7.40 15.89 -9.61
C ALA A 123 6.23 15.90 -8.61
N LEU A 124 5.36 16.91 -8.66
CA LEU A 124 4.16 16.98 -7.81
C LEU A 124 3.12 15.92 -8.19
N LEU A 125 2.90 15.67 -9.47
CA LEU A 125 1.99 14.62 -9.93
C LEU A 125 2.53 13.22 -9.60
N GLN A 126 3.84 13.01 -9.68
CA GLN A 126 4.47 11.75 -9.25
C GLN A 126 4.21 11.48 -7.77
N GLN A 127 4.33 12.50 -6.90
CA GLN A 127 3.96 12.36 -5.48
C GLN A 127 2.51 11.91 -5.32
N GLN A 128 1.57 12.54 -6.05
CA GLN A 128 0.16 12.18 -5.96
C GLN A 128 -0.11 10.74 -6.42
N VAL A 129 0.61 10.27 -7.44
CA VAL A 129 0.55 8.86 -7.89
C VAL A 129 1.05 7.91 -6.79
N ASP A 130 2.18 8.24 -6.15
CA ASP A 130 2.77 7.41 -5.10
C ASP A 130 1.88 7.37 -3.85
N GLU A 131 1.26 8.50 -3.49
CA GLU A 131 0.26 8.58 -2.42
C GLU A 131 -0.99 7.76 -2.75
N ALA A 132 -1.53 7.87 -3.97
CA ALA A 132 -2.68 7.09 -4.39
C ALA A 132 -2.37 5.58 -4.45
N GLN A 133 -1.17 5.19 -4.85
CA GLN A 133 -0.74 3.79 -4.79
C GLN A 133 -0.65 3.27 -3.35
N THR A 134 -0.28 4.15 -2.41
CA THR A 134 -0.32 3.84 -0.97
C THR A 134 -1.75 3.66 -0.49
N ASP A 135 -2.70 4.49 -0.98
CA ASP A 135 -4.12 4.37 -0.67
C ASP A 135 -4.70 3.03 -1.16
N VAL A 136 -4.31 2.57 -2.35
CA VAL A 136 -4.66 1.23 -2.86
C VAL A 136 -4.17 0.14 -1.90
N SER A 137 -2.90 0.22 -1.48
CA SER A 137 -2.33 -0.77 -0.57
C SER A 137 -2.98 -0.75 0.82
N LEU A 138 -3.34 0.44 1.33
CA LEU A 138 -4.10 0.59 2.58
C LEU A 138 -5.53 0.07 2.45
N TYR A 139 -6.15 0.21 1.27
CA TYR A 139 -7.48 -0.34 1.01
C TYR A 139 -7.49 -1.87 1.07
N GLN A 140 -6.46 -2.53 0.55
CA GLN A 140 -6.31 -3.99 0.64
C GLN A 140 -6.19 -4.52 2.08
N VAL A 141 -5.78 -3.67 3.04
CA VAL A 141 -5.78 -4.03 4.47
C VAL A 141 -7.19 -4.36 4.97
N ARG A 142 -8.24 -3.75 4.41
CA ARG A 142 -9.65 -4.05 4.78
C ARG A 142 -9.98 -5.53 4.57
N GLN A 143 -9.57 -6.10 3.44
CA GLN A 143 -9.83 -7.51 3.16
C GLN A 143 -9.13 -8.42 4.18
N ARG A 144 -7.87 -8.14 4.50
CA ARG A 144 -7.13 -8.90 5.52
C ARG A 144 -7.79 -8.82 6.90
N VAL A 145 -8.32 -7.65 7.25
CA VAL A 145 -9.07 -7.47 8.49
C VAL A 145 -10.37 -8.28 8.45
N ASN A 146 -11.09 -8.29 7.32
CA ASN A 146 -12.28 -9.12 7.14
C ASN A 146 -11.96 -10.60 7.39
N ASP A 147 -10.93 -11.14 6.74
CA ASP A 147 -10.54 -12.53 6.84
C ASP A 147 -10.20 -12.94 8.30
N LEU A 148 -9.46 -12.07 9.00
CA LEU A 148 -9.15 -12.29 10.41
C LEU A 148 -10.41 -12.24 11.29
N TYR A 149 -11.25 -11.23 11.08
CA TYR A 149 -12.46 -11.02 11.88
C TYR A 149 -13.46 -12.16 11.72
N PHE A 150 -13.78 -12.56 10.48
CA PHE A 150 -14.67 -13.68 10.21
C PHE A 150 -14.04 -15.01 10.61
N GLY A 151 -12.72 -15.15 10.51
CA GLY A 151 -11.98 -16.29 11.06
C GLY A 151 -12.16 -16.43 12.58
N ILE A 152 -12.09 -15.33 13.34
CA ILE A 152 -12.35 -15.33 14.79
C ILE A 152 -13.80 -15.73 15.07
N LEU A 153 -14.77 -15.14 14.35
CA LEU A 153 -16.19 -15.49 14.51
C LEU A 153 -16.45 -16.97 14.29
N LEU A 154 -15.85 -17.56 13.25
CA LEU A 154 -16.01 -18.99 12.97
C LEU A 154 -15.43 -19.85 14.09
N VAL A 155 -14.26 -19.48 14.61
CA VAL A 155 -13.63 -20.21 15.73
C VAL A 155 -14.45 -20.04 17.01
N ASP A 156 -15.01 -18.86 17.29
CA ASP A 156 -15.87 -18.61 18.46
C ASP A 156 -17.13 -19.48 18.41
N GLU A 157 -17.78 -19.59 17.25
CA GLU A 157 -18.94 -20.48 17.08
C GLU A 157 -18.56 -21.95 17.26
N ARG A 158 -17.43 -22.38 16.70
CA ARG A 158 -16.93 -23.77 16.92
C ARG A 158 -16.59 -24.05 18.37
N LEU A 159 -16.00 -23.11 19.09
CA LEU A 159 -15.72 -23.22 20.52
C LEU A 159 -17.02 -23.34 21.35
N ARG A 160 -18.05 -22.54 21.00
CA ARG A 160 -19.36 -22.62 21.64
C ARG A 160 -19.99 -24.00 21.45
N LEU A 161 -20.05 -24.47 20.20
CA LEU A 161 -20.62 -25.80 19.89
C LEU A 161 -19.82 -26.94 20.49
N ASN A 162 -18.51 -26.82 20.58
CA ASN A 162 -17.65 -27.82 21.24
C ASN A 162 -17.92 -27.90 22.75
N ARG A 163 -18.16 -26.76 23.43
CA ARG A 163 -18.58 -26.77 24.86
C ARG A 163 -19.93 -27.47 25.04
N ASP A 164 -20.87 -27.23 24.15
CA ASP A 164 -22.18 -27.90 24.18
C ASP A 164 -22.01 -29.42 23.99
N LEU A 165 -21.14 -29.85 23.06
CA LEU A 165 -20.77 -31.23 22.82
C LEU A 165 -20.12 -31.87 24.06
N GLN A 166 -19.14 -31.23 24.70
CA GLN A 166 -18.49 -31.70 25.90
C GLN A 166 -19.50 -31.89 27.03
N THR A 167 -20.44 -30.95 27.22
CA THR A 167 -21.51 -31.02 28.21
C THR A 167 -22.43 -32.21 27.94
N LEU A 168 -22.81 -32.46 26.69
CA LEU A 168 -23.63 -33.58 26.27
C LEU A 168 -22.92 -34.91 26.50
N LEU A 169 -21.65 -35.03 26.11
CA LEU A 169 -20.85 -36.25 26.32
C LEU A 169 -20.64 -36.54 27.81
N GLN A 170 -20.37 -35.50 28.63
CA GLN A 170 -20.26 -35.67 30.09
C GLN A 170 -21.57 -36.18 30.72
N SER A 171 -22.71 -35.68 30.25
CA SER A 171 -24.02 -36.18 30.73
C SER A 171 -24.23 -37.66 30.38
N ASN A 172 -23.86 -38.07 29.16
CA ASN A 172 -23.97 -39.45 28.71
C ASN A 172 -22.96 -40.37 29.44
N GLU A 173 -21.71 -39.92 29.65
CA GLU A 173 -20.70 -40.63 30.45
C GLU A 173 -21.24 -40.92 31.86
N ASN A 174 -21.83 -39.91 32.53
CA ASN A 174 -22.41 -40.07 33.86
C ASN A 174 -23.60 -41.08 33.90
N LYS A 175 -24.47 -41.04 32.87
CA LYS A 175 -25.59 -41.99 32.74
C LYS A 175 -25.08 -43.43 32.55
N LEU A 176 -24.12 -43.62 31.64
CA LEU A 176 -23.52 -44.96 31.40
C LEU A 176 -22.78 -45.50 32.62
N ALA A 177 -22.05 -44.64 33.34
CA ALA A 177 -21.38 -45.01 34.57
C ALA A 177 -22.39 -45.46 35.67
N ALA A 178 -23.60 -44.85 35.72
CA ALA A 178 -24.67 -45.30 36.61
C ALA A 178 -25.25 -46.64 36.17
N LEU A 179 -25.49 -46.85 34.86
CA LEU A 179 -25.95 -48.11 34.30
C LEU A 179 -24.93 -49.26 34.48
N GLN A 180 -23.65 -48.97 34.37
CA GLN A 180 -22.56 -49.93 34.60
C GLN A 180 -22.52 -50.38 36.03
N LYS A 181 -22.75 -49.52 37.03
CA LYS A 181 -22.88 -49.91 38.45
C LYS A 181 -24.09 -50.84 38.72
N GLN A 182 -25.10 -50.71 37.85
CA GLN A 182 -26.29 -51.62 37.93
C GLN A 182 -26.11 -52.89 37.10
N GLY A 183 -24.96 -53.08 36.44
CA GLY A 183 -24.68 -54.24 35.59
C GLY A 183 -25.37 -54.25 34.23
N VAL A 184 -25.93 -53.11 33.81
CA VAL A 184 -26.68 -52.97 32.54
C VAL A 184 -25.77 -52.55 31.41
N ALA A 185 -24.69 -51.77 31.68
CA ALA A 185 -23.70 -51.28 30.67
C ALA A 185 -22.32 -51.89 30.99
N MET A 186 -21.47 -52.02 29.96
CA MET A 186 -20.08 -52.45 30.09
C MET A 186 -19.14 -51.30 30.43
N GLN A 187 -17.97 -51.59 31.00
CA GLN A 187 -16.93 -50.59 31.21
C GLN A 187 -16.46 -49.98 29.88
N SER A 188 -16.40 -50.79 28.80
CA SER A 188 -16.08 -50.34 27.45
C SER A 188 -16.99 -49.22 26.93
N ASP A 189 -18.28 -49.24 27.28
CA ASP A 189 -19.24 -48.21 26.89
C ASP A 189 -18.93 -46.87 27.54
N VAL A 190 -18.58 -46.89 28.82
CA VAL A 190 -18.17 -45.67 29.56
C VAL A 190 -16.86 -45.14 29.01
N ASP A 191 -15.87 -46.02 28.77
CA ASP A 191 -14.56 -45.64 28.26
C ASP A 191 -14.65 -45.06 26.87
N GLN A 192 -15.54 -45.54 25.99
CA GLN A 192 -15.78 -45.02 24.65
C GLN A 192 -16.32 -43.60 24.68
N VAL A 193 -17.35 -43.31 25.48
CA VAL A 193 -17.89 -41.94 25.61
C VAL A 193 -16.87 -40.99 26.26
N LYS A 194 -16.10 -41.50 27.24
CA LYS A 194 -15.02 -40.71 27.85
C LYS A 194 -13.91 -40.38 26.85
N ALA A 195 -13.54 -41.32 25.97
CA ALA A 195 -12.56 -41.06 24.90
C ALA A 195 -13.02 -39.96 23.96
N GLU A 196 -14.29 -40.00 23.49
CA GLU A 196 -14.88 -38.97 22.66
C GLU A 196 -14.92 -37.60 23.36
N ARG A 197 -15.26 -37.58 24.67
CA ARG A 197 -15.21 -36.31 25.43
C ARG A 197 -13.80 -35.74 25.53
N LEU A 198 -12.78 -36.57 25.77
CA LEU A 198 -11.39 -36.14 25.80
C LEU A 198 -10.91 -35.62 24.43
N THR A 199 -11.35 -36.25 23.33
CA THR A 199 -11.11 -35.76 21.95
C THR A 199 -11.75 -34.39 21.76
N ALA A 200 -12.97 -34.16 22.25
CA ALA A 200 -13.60 -32.85 22.21
C ALA A 200 -12.83 -31.80 23.04
N VAL A 201 -12.24 -32.18 24.19
CA VAL A 201 -11.37 -31.30 24.99
C VAL A 201 -10.07 -30.92 24.22
N GLN A 202 -9.44 -31.90 23.56
CA GLN A 202 -8.26 -31.61 22.71
C GLN A 202 -8.60 -30.62 21.59
N MET A 203 -9.72 -30.84 20.88
CA MET A 203 -10.20 -29.92 19.85
C MET A 203 -10.48 -28.52 20.42
N ALA A 204 -11.03 -28.40 21.64
CA ALA A 204 -11.24 -27.10 22.28
C ALA A 204 -9.91 -26.37 22.53
N ASN A 205 -8.87 -27.07 22.96
CA ASN A 205 -7.54 -26.48 23.16
C ASN A 205 -6.94 -25.97 21.86
N GLU A 206 -7.02 -26.74 20.76
CA GLU A 206 -6.56 -26.32 19.44
C GLU A 206 -7.31 -25.05 18.94
N LEU A 207 -8.64 -25.04 19.08
CA LEU A 207 -9.48 -23.91 18.73
C LEU A 207 -9.14 -22.65 19.57
N GLN A 208 -8.86 -22.82 20.88
CA GLN A 208 -8.45 -21.71 21.75
C GLN A 208 -7.12 -21.11 21.31
N HIS A 209 -6.13 -21.93 20.97
CA HIS A 209 -4.85 -21.45 20.46
C HIS A 209 -5.01 -20.76 19.10
N THR A 210 -5.83 -21.31 18.21
CA THR A 210 -6.15 -20.69 16.92
C THR A 210 -6.83 -19.33 17.12
N ARG A 211 -7.82 -19.26 18.02
CA ARG A 211 -8.47 -18.00 18.38
C ARG A 211 -7.46 -16.97 18.89
N ALA A 212 -6.61 -17.38 19.82
CA ALA A 212 -5.60 -16.49 20.41
C ALA A 212 -4.64 -15.94 19.33
N ALA A 213 -4.24 -16.77 18.37
CA ALA A 213 -3.39 -16.35 17.25
C ALA A 213 -4.11 -15.31 16.36
N LEU A 214 -5.35 -15.58 15.94
CA LEU A 214 -6.14 -14.66 15.11
C LEU A 214 -6.41 -13.33 15.83
N CYS A 215 -6.76 -13.38 17.14
CA CYS A 215 -6.98 -12.17 17.95
C CYS A 215 -5.68 -11.35 18.09
N ARG A 216 -4.53 -11.98 18.27
CA ARG A 216 -3.22 -11.28 18.32
C ARG A 216 -2.89 -10.63 16.97
N MET A 217 -3.12 -11.33 15.85
CA MET A 217 -2.91 -10.78 14.52
C MET A 217 -3.81 -9.57 14.27
N LEU A 218 -5.10 -9.64 14.64
CA LEU A 218 -6.03 -8.53 14.50
C LEU A 218 -5.65 -7.35 15.42
N ALA A 219 -5.19 -7.62 16.64
CA ALA A 219 -4.71 -6.61 17.58
C ALA A 219 -3.50 -5.85 17.03
N LEU A 220 -2.56 -6.54 16.35
CA LEU A 220 -1.44 -5.89 15.66
C LEU A 220 -1.90 -4.95 14.54
N PHE A 221 -2.90 -5.34 13.76
CA PHE A 221 -3.47 -4.45 12.73
C PHE A 221 -4.13 -3.22 13.34
N CYS A 222 -4.87 -3.39 14.44
CA CYS A 222 -5.58 -2.29 15.12
C CYS A 222 -4.66 -1.43 16.00
N ASN A 223 -3.41 -1.88 16.25
CA ASN A 223 -2.47 -1.27 17.18
C ASN A 223 -3.05 -1.16 18.60
N VAL A 224 -3.70 -2.23 19.07
CA VAL A 224 -4.23 -2.39 20.42
C VAL A 224 -3.50 -3.53 21.12
N GLU A 225 -3.46 -3.48 22.44
CA GLU A 225 -2.76 -4.51 23.23
C GLU A 225 -3.42 -5.89 23.12
N ARG A 226 -4.76 -5.92 23.16
CA ARG A 226 -5.53 -7.17 23.13
C ARG A 226 -6.95 -6.94 22.58
N ILE A 227 -7.48 -7.97 21.92
CA ILE A 227 -8.88 -8.06 21.51
C ILE A 227 -9.48 -9.27 22.23
N ASP A 228 -10.42 -9.01 23.14
CA ASP A 228 -11.07 -10.04 23.96
C ASP A 228 -12.34 -10.58 23.33
N SER A 229 -13.16 -9.69 22.78
CA SER A 229 -14.43 -10.03 22.16
C SER A 229 -14.69 -9.20 20.92
N ILE A 230 -15.35 -9.83 19.95
CA ILE A 230 -15.79 -9.20 18.70
C ILE A 230 -17.30 -9.33 18.58
N VAL A 231 -17.92 -8.38 17.88
CA VAL A 231 -19.37 -8.37 17.65
C VAL A 231 -19.67 -9.05 16.32
N LYS A 232 -20.63 -9.96 16.30
CA LYS A 232 -21.13 -10.51 15.03
C LYS A 232 -21.80 -9.40 14.23
N PRO A 233 -21.32 -9.06 13.02
CA PRO A 233 -21.89 -7.97 12.25
C PRO A 233 -23.27 -8.35 11.72
N MET A 234 -24.16 -7.36 11.63
CA MET A 234 -25.48 -7.58 11.05
C MET A 234 -25.38 -7.63 9.50
N PRO A 235 -26.20 -8.46 8.83
CA PRO A 235 -26.31 -8.42 7.39
C PRO A 235 -26.88 -7.04 6.97
N ALA A 236 -26.00 -6.16 6.50
CA ALA A 236 -26.44 -4.86 6.02
C ALA A 236 -26.96 -5.02 4.58
N THR A 237 -28.13 -4.42 4.31
CA THR A 237 -28.70 -4.33 2.95
C THR A 237 -27.74 -3.52 2.05
N THR A 238 -27.32 -4.14 0.98
CA THR A 238 -26.39 -3.56 0.00
C THR A 238 -27.22 -2.85 -1.07
N GLU A 239 -27.48 -1.54 -0.92
CA GLU A 239 -28.31 -0.79 -1.86
C GLU A 239 -27.55 0.26 -2.71
N GLN A 240 -26.25 0.43 -2.57
CA GLN A 240 -25.53 1.47 -3.32
C GLN A 240 -24.46 0.90 -4.23
N THR A 241 -24.59 1.16 -5.52
CA THR A 241 -23.53 1.03 -6.52
C THR A 241 -22.56 2.21 -6.35
N ALA A 242 -21.48 2.00 -5.63
CA ALA A 242 -20.43 3.01 -5.44
C ALA A 242 -19.19 2.64 -6.25
N GLU A 243 -19.33 2.44 -7.56
CA GLU A 243 -18.21 2.09 -8.45
C GLU A 243 -17.10 3.16 -8.49
N ASP A 244 -17.44 4.43 -8.20
CA ASP A 244 -16.49 5.54 -8.31
C ASP A 244 -15.57 5.78 -7.08
N VAL A 245 -15.69 4.97 -6.03
CA VAL A 245 -14.98 5.22 -4.75
C VAL A 245 -13.71 4.38 -4.59
N ARG A 246 -13.42 3.49 -5.53
CA ARG A 246 -12.25 2.61 -5.45
C ARG A 246 -10.95 3.41 -5.62
N PRO A 247 -9.98 3.30 -4.67
CA PRO A 247 -8.72 4.03 -4.74
C PRO A 247 -7.86 3.65 -5.95
N GLU A 248 -8.06 2.46 -6.53
CA GLU A 248 -7.38 2.01 -7.74
C GLU A 248 -7.73 2.90 -8.93
N LEU A 249 -8.99 3.31 -9.09
CA LEU A 249 -9.41 4.19 -10.18
C LEU A 249 -8.78 5.58 -10.05
N LYS A 250 -8.72 6.12 -8.83
CA LYS A 250 -8.01 7.37 -8.55
C LYS A 250 -6.52 7.28 -8.89
N ALA A 251 -5.88 6.16 -8.56
CA ALA A 251 -4.47 5.94 -8.88
C ALA A 251 -4.24 5.88 -10.41
N ILE A 252 -5.14 5.24 -11.16
CA ILE A 252 -5.13 5.17 -12.61
C ILE A 252 -5.29 6.58 -13.22
N ASP A 253 -6.25 7.36 -12.75
CA ASP A 253 -6.49 8.74 -13.26
C ASP A 253 -5.27 9.64 -13.01
N LEU A 254 -4.64 9.55 -11.85
CA LEU A 254 -3.44 10.31 -11.55
C LEU A 254 -2.25 9.90 -12.42
N ARG A 255 -2.11 8.61 -12.76
CA ARG A 255 -1.10 8.13 -13.71
C ARG A 255 -1.34 8.69 -15.12
N LEU A 256 -2.58 8.76 -15.59
CA LEU A 256 -2.91 9.39 -16.88
C LEU A 256 -2.57 10.89 -16.89
N ARG A 257 -2.86 11.60 -15.80
CA ARG A 257 -2.46 13.01 -15.64
C ARG A 257 -0.95 13.18 -15.63
N LEU A 258 -0.22 12.27 -14.99
CA LEU A 258 1.24 12.28 -14.98
C LEU A 258 1.80 12.13 -16.41
N ILE A 259 1.30 11.16 -17.19
CA ILE A 259 1.71 11.01 -18.61
C ILE A 259 1.44 12.29 -19.40
N THR A 260 0.27 12.92 -19.24
CA THR A 260 -0.06 14.18 -19.90
C THR A 260 0.91 15.30 -19.52
N SER A 261 1.30 15.39 -18.25
CA SER A 261 2.30 16.37 -17.79
C SER A 261 3.70 16.07 -18.36
N GLN A 262 4.09 14.79 -18.43
CA GLN A 262 5.34 14.36 -19.07
C GLN A 262 5.37 14.71 -20.56
N GLN A 263 4.24 14.57 -21.29
CA GLN A 263 4.14 15.02 -22.69
C GLN A 263 4.33 16.54 -22.83
N ARG A 264 3.77 17.33 -21.88
CA ARG A 264 4.00 18.79 -21.86
C ARG A 264 5.47 19.11 -21.55
N ALA A 265 6.07 18.43 -20.58
CA ALA A 265 7.49 18.60 -20.25
C ALA A 265 8.40 18.27 -21.44
N LEU A 266 8.05 17.25 -22.23
CA LEU A 266 8.79 16.89 -23.44
C LEU A 266 8.76 18.01 -24.49
N ARG A 267 7.62 18.72 -24.64
CA ARG A 267 7.51 19.87 -25.56
C ARG A 267 8.43 21.03 -25.17
N THR A 268 8.67 21.26 -23.86
CA THR A 268 9.55 22.32 -23.40
C THR A 268 11.01 22.14 -23.84
N SER A 269 11.43 20.87 -24.08
CA SER A 269 12.77 20.56 -24.56
C SER A 269 13.03 20.96 -26.01
N LEU A 270 11.98 21.32 -26.77
CA LEU A 270 12.07 21.80 -28.13
C LEU A 270 12.24 23.35 -28.21
N LEU A 271 12.08 24.02 -27.09
CA LEU A 271 12.18 25.48 -27.04
C LEU A 271 13.62 25.90 -26.79
N PRO A 272 14.04 27.06 -27.35
CA PRO A 272 15.36 27.64 -27.05
C PRO A 272 15.43 28.03 -25.56
N THR A 273 16.64 28.25 -25.08
CA THR A 273 16.91 28.76 -23.72
C THR A 273 17.73 30.04 -23.82
N LEU A 274 17.46 31.01 -22.95
CA LEU A 274 18.17 32.28 -22.88
C LEU A 274 18.90 32.33 -21.52
N SER A 275 20.19 32.59 -21.55
CA SER A 275 21.01 32.77 -20.37
C SER A 275 21.99 33.94 -20.49
N VAL A 276 22.36 34.51 -19.35
CA VAL A 276 23.52 35.39 -19.23
C VAL A 276 24.67 34.56 -18.72
N PHE A 277 25.82 34.74 -19.29
CA PHE A 277 27.03 34.09 -18.82
C PHE A 277 28.13 35.08 -18.53
N GLY A 278 28.96 34.76 -17.57
CA GLY A 278 30.20 35.46 -17.25
C GLY A 278 31.32 34.46 -17.10
N GLN A 279 32.49 34.81 -17.59
CA GLN A 279 33.70 34.01 -17.43
C GLN A 279 34.83 34.92 -16.98
N ALA A 280 35.53 34.55 -15.94
CA ALA A 280 36.73 35.20 -15.47
C ALA A 280 37.81 34.15 -15.23
N TYR A 281 39.02 34.41 -15.78
CA TYR A 281 40.13 33.49 -15.57
C TYR A 281 41.47 34.24 -15.42
N TYR A 282 42.38 33.61 -14.70
CA TYR A 282 43.78 33.98 -14.66
C TYR A 282 44.60 32.89 -15.33
N GLY A 283 45.41 33.27 -16.31
CA GLY A 283 46.14 32.26 -17.08
C GLY A 283 46.88 32.83 -18.28
N TYR A 284 47.42 31.91 -19.07
CA TYR A 284 48.11 32.20 -20.32
C TYR A 284 47.67 31.25 -21.43
N PRO A 285 47.31 31.72 -22.61
CA PRO A 285 47.25 33.15 -22.97
C PRO A 285 45.99 33.83 -22.47
N GLY A 286 46.02 35.15 -22.37
CA GLY A 286 44.86 35.99 -22.13
C GLY A 286 44.17 36.43 -23.40
N PHE A 287 43.32 37.47 -23.31
CA PHE A 287 42.64 38.06 -24.49
C PHE A 287 43.55 38.96 -25.32
N ASP A 288 44.62 39.53 -24.73
CA ASP A 288 45.61 40.32 -25.46
C ASP A 288 46.71 39.41 -25.99
N MET A 289 46.40 38.73 -27.11
CA MET A 289 47.28 37.77 -27.74
C MET A 289 48.62 38.41 -28.18
N PHE A 290 48.63 39.69 -28.60
CA PHE A 290 49.87 40.37 -29.05
C PHE A 290 50.82 40.61 -27.87
N LYS A 291 50.30 41.01 -26.72
CA LYS A 291 51.08 41.15 -25.50
C LYS A 291 51.61 39.80 -25.05
N ASP A 292 50.80 38.76 -25.10
CA ASP A 292 51.12 37.40 -24.64
C ASP A 292 52.15 36.69 -25.53
N MET A 293 52.19 37.04 -26.83
CA MET A 293 53.27 36.60 -27.73
C MET A 293 54.65 37.13 -27.32
N ASN A 294 54.67 38.31 -26.68
CA ASN A 294 55.88 38.96 -26.26
C ASN A 294 56.28 38.58 -24.80
N SER A 295 55.34 38.66 -23.90
CA SER A 295 55.67 38.57 -22.44
C SER A 295 55.51 37.16 -21.88
N ARG A 296 54.72 36.26 -22.46
CA ARG A 296 54.36 34.94 -21.98
C ARG A 296 53.97 34.89 -20.50
N SER A 297 53.43 35.99 -20.00
CA SER A 297 53.01 36.12 -18.59
C SER A 297 51.53 35.92 -18.44
N PRO A 298 51.07 35.24 -17.36
CA PRO A 298 49.65 35.07 -17.11
C PRO A 298 49.00 36.41 -16.85
N SER A 299 47.73 36.55 -17.28
CA SER A 299 46.91 37.76 -17.12
C SER A 299 45.53 37.43 -16.60
N PHE A 300 44.87 38.39 -15.96
CA PHE A 300 43.47 38.31 -15.59
C PHE A 300 42.60 38.73 -16.80
N ASN A 301 41.61 37.89 -17.12
CA ASN A 301 40.73 38.09 -18.24
C ASN A 301 39.29 37.85 -17.78
N ALA A 302 38.37 38.70 -18.23
CA ALA A 302 36.95 38.53 -17.93
C ALA A 302 36.12 38.91 -19.18
N LEU A 303 35.05 38.14 -19.37
CA LEU A 303 34.03 38.41 -20.40
C LEU A 303 32.65 38.10 -19.85
N ALA A 304 31.67 38.80 -20.37
CA ALA A 304 30.27 38.54 -20.09
C ALA A 304 29.46 38.65 -21.38
N GLY A 305 28.37 37.92 -21.45
CA GLY A 305 27.52 37.95 -22.65
C GLY A 305 26.16 37.29 -22.41
N VAL A 306 25.33 37.34 -23.46
CA VAL A 306 24.04 36.66 -23.50
C VAL A 306 24.14 35.52 -24.48
N ARG A 307 23.57 34.36 -24.09
CA ARG A 307 23.58 33.15 -24.91
C ARG A 307 22.15 32.69 -25.16
N LEU A 308 21.76 32.61 -26.42
CA LEU A 308 20.57 31.89 -26.86
C LEU A 308 21.04 30.50 -27.34
N ALA A 309 20.55 29.45 -26.70
CA ALA A 309 20.88 28.09 -27.09
C ALA A 309 19.60 27.34 -27.50
N TRP A 310 19.64 26.72 -28.67
CA TRP A 310 18.53 25.89 -29.18
C TRP A 310 19.08 24.57 -29.64
N ASN A 311 18.65 23.48 -28.96
CA ASN A 311 19.05 22.13 -29.31
C ASN A 311 18.08 21.56 -30.36
N ILE A 312 18.35 21.76 -31.63
CA ILE A 312 17.56 21.23 -32.75
C ILE A 312 17.61 19.70 -32.80
N GLY A 313 18.65 19.09 -32.29
CA GLY A 313 18.79 17.60 -32.21
C GLY A 313 17.67 16.94 -31.41
N ASN A 314 17.04 17.63 -30.48
CA ASN A 314 15.87 17.11 -29.74
C ASN A 314 14.68 16.81 -30.66
N LEU A 315 14.59 17.43 -31.83
CA LEU A 315 13.53 17.12 -32.81
C LEU A 315 13.65 15.70 -33.34
N TYR A 316 14.87 15.17 -33.48
CA TYR A 316 15.10 13.81 -34.03
C TYR A 316 14.45 12.70 -33.15
N THR A 317 14.47 12.90 -31.85
CA THR A 317 13.93 11.93 -30.88
C THR A 317 12.53 12.26 -30.37
N HIS A 318 12.04 13.47 -30.64
CA HIS A 318 10.77 13.97 -30.09
C HIS A 318 9.59 13.07 -30.48
N HIS A 319 9.49 12.73 -31.78
CA HIS A 319 8.38 11.88 -32.26
C HIS A 319 8.35 10.54 -31.52
N ASN A 320 9.47 9.84 -31.44
CA ASN A 320 9.54 8.54 -30.78
C ASN A 320 9.27 8.64 -29.26
N ASN A 321 9.71 9.72 -28.61
CA ASN A 321 9.44 9.96 -27.21
C ASN A 321 7.94 10.21 -26.95
N VAL A 322 7.24 10.94 -27.84
CA VAL A 322 5.79 11.14 -27.77
C VAL A 322 5.07 9.82 -27.98
N GLN A 323 5.47 9.01 -28.98
CA GLN A 323 4.87 7.70 -29.22
C GLN A 323 5.06 6.76 -28.02
N ARG A 324 6.25 6.76 -27.40
CA ARG A 324 6.49 5.97 -26.18
C ARG A 324 5.55 6.36 -25.03
N LEU A 325 5.28 7.64 -24.83
CA LEU A 325 4.33 8.12 -23.83
C LEU A 325 2.88 7.76 -24.22
N SER A 326 2.54 7.76 -25.51
CA SER A 326 1.23 7.28 -25.99
C SER A 326 1.04 5.79 -25.73
N VAL A 327 2.06 4.96 -25.94
CA VAL A 327 2.03 3.53 -25.57
C VAL A 327 1.84 3.37 -24.05
N ALA A 328 2.59 4.11 -23.23
CA ALA A 328 2.43 4.08 -21.78
C ALA A 328 1.02 4.53 -21.33
N GLN A 329 0.39 5.47 -22.04
CA GLN A 329 -1.01 5.83 -21.83
C GLN A 329 -1.93 4.64 -22.13
N GLY A 330 -1.74 3.96 -23.26
CA GLY A 330 -2.51 2.77 -23.63
C GLY A 330 -2.36 1.63 -22.60
N GLU A 331 -1.15 1.44 -22.03
CA GLU A 331 -0.93 0.48 -20.94
C GLU A 331 -1.76 0.82 -19.69
N ILE A 332 -1.87 2.09 -19.34
CA ILE A 332 -2.68 2.54 -18.19
C ILE A 332 -4.19 2.36 -18.48
N GLU A 333 -4.63 2.64 -19.70
CA GLU A 333 -6.01 2.42 -20.14
C GLU A 333 -6.36 0.93 -20.11
N ASN A 334 -5.47 0.06 -20.58
CA ASN A 334 -5.61 -1.39 -20.48
C ASN A 334 -5.65 -1.86 -19.01
N ALA A 335 -4.82 -1.28 -18.13
CA ALA A 335 -4.88 -1.57 -16.70
C ALA A 335 -6.23 -1.17 -16.08
N ARG A 336 -6.89 -0.11 -16.57
CA ARG A 336 -8.26 0.27 -16.19
C ARG A 336 -9.28 -0.78 -16.63
N GLU A 337 -9.20 -1.24 -17.86
CA GLU A 337 -10.09 -2.29 -18.37
C GLU A 337 -9.93 -3.59 -17.60
N LEU A 338 -8.67 -3.98 -17.33
CA LEU A 338 -8.35 -5.15 -16.52
C LEU A 338 -8.91 -5.03 -15.09
N PHE A 339 -8.82 -3.83 -14.49
CA PHE A 339 -9.42 -3.57 -13.18
C PHE A 339 -10.93 -3.81 -13.18
N PHE A 340 -11.66 -3.24 -14.15
CA PHE A 340 -13.10 -3.44 -14.25
C PHE A 340 -13.48 -4.89 -14.53
N PHE A 341 -12.72 -5.58 -15.39
CA PHE A 341 -12.95 -6.99 -15.67
C PHE A 341 -12.80 -7.85 -14.40
N ASN A 342 -11.69 -7.70 -13.68
CA ASN A 342 -11.44 -8.43 -12.43
C ASN A 342 -12.46 -8.08 -11.34
N ASN A 343 -12.80 -6.81 -11.20
CA ASN A 343 -13.82 -6.35 -10.24
C ASN A 343 -15.20 -6.96 -10.53
N ARG A 344 -15.56 -7.10 -11.81
CA ARG A 344 -16.80 -7.77 -12.23
C ARG A 344 -16.77 -9.26 -11.93
N LEU A 345 -15.66 -9.95 -12.22
CA LEU A 345 -15.51 -11.37 -11.88
C LEU A 345 -15.66 -11.60 -10.37
N GLU A 346 -14.98 -10.80 -9.56
CA GLU A 346 -15.04 -10.92 -8.10
C GLU A 346 -16.44 -10.58 -7.56
N THR A 347 -17.11 -9.59 -8.14
CA THR A 347 -18.50 -9.25 -7.81
C THR A 347 -19.44 -10.44 -8.07
N VAL A 348 -19.37 -11.06 -9.26
CA VAL A 348 -20.17 -12.24 -9.60
C VAL A 348 -19.87 -13.39 -8.63
N GLN A 349 -18.59 -13.67 -8.37
CA GLN A 349 -18.19 -14.73 -7.45
C GLN A 349 -18.78 -14.52 -6.05
N GLN A 350 -18.71 -13.31 -5.49
CA GLN A 350 -19.26 -13.02 -4.16
C GLN A 350 -20.80 -13.09 -4.16
N GLN A 351 -21.45 -12.61 -5.20
CA GLN A 351 -22.91 -12.70 -5.33
C GLN A 351 -23.40 -14.16 -5.37
N GLU A 352 -22.75 -15.01 -6.17
CA GLU A 352 -23.08 -16.43 -6.25
C GLU A 352 -22.78 -17.18 -4.93
N THR A 353 -21.68 -16.82 -4.26
CA THR A 353 -21.36 -17.35 -2.93
C THR A 353 -22.48 -17.02 -1.93
N ILE A 354 -22.92 -15.77 -1.87
CA ILE A 354 -24.01 -15.33 -0.99
C ILE A 354 -25.32 -16.05 -1.32
N ALA A 355 -25.67 -16.15 -2.62
CA ALA A 355 -26.88 -16.83 -3.08
C ALA A 355 -26.87 -18.32 -2.70
N SER A 356 -25.76 -19.00 -2.97
CA SER A 356 -25.55 -20.41 -2.60
C SER A 356 -25.70 -20.63 -1.09
N LYS A 357 -25.05 -19.78 -0.25
CA LYS A 357 -25.16 -19.93 1.20
C LYS A 357 -26.57 -19.66 1.72
N ARG A 358 -27.29 -18.68 1.17
CA ARG A 358 -28.71 -18.43 1.50
C ARG A 358 -29.58 -19.64 1.19
N GLN A 359 -29.39 -20.26 0.03
CA GLN A 359 -30.14 -21.45 -0.37
C GLN A 359 -29.81 -22.64 0.54
N THR A 360 -28.54 -22.86 0.84
CA THR A 360 -28.09 -23.94 1.72
C THR A 360 -28.65 -23.76 3.14
N MET A 361 -28.63 -22.55 3.67
CA MET A 361 -29.13 -22.23 5.01
C MET A 361 -30.64 -22.44 5.16
N ALA A 362 -31.40 -22.40 4.07
CA ALA A 362 -32.85 -22.59 4.14
C ALA A 362 -33.24 -23.96 4.74
N ALA A 363 -32.41 -24.98 4.57
CA ALA A 363 -32.63 -26.31 5.14
C ALA A 363 -31.89 -26.58 6.45
N ASP A 364 -30.91 -25.72 6.83
CA ASP A 364 -30.03 -26.00 7.98
C ASP A 364 -30.77 -26.13 9.31
N ASP A 365 -31.75 -25.25 9.57
CA ASP A 365 -32.52 -25.24 10.80
C ASP A 365 -33.37 -26.54 10.94
N GLU A 366 -33.97 -26.99 9.83
CA GLU A 366 -34.73 -28.21 9.77
C GLU A 366 -33.81 -29.43 9.97
N ILE A 367 -32.67 -29.49 9.28
CA ILE A 367 -31.67 -30.56 9.44
C ILE A 367 -31.21 -30.64 10.88
N VAL A 368 -30.87 -29.52 11.53
CA VAL A 368 -30.46 -29.50 12.94
C VAL A 368 -31.58 -30.00 13.84
N ALA A 369 -32.83 -29.58 13.65
CA ALA A 369 -33.97 -30.04 14.44
C ALA A 369 -34.24 -31.56 14.29
N LEU A 370 -34.19 -32.09 13.05
CA LEU A 370 -34.32 -33.50 12.77
C LEU A 370 -33.19 -34.32 13.41
N ARG A 371 -31.94 -33.90 13.29
CA ARG A 371 -30.78 -34.56 13.89
C ARG A 371 -30.87 -34.58 15.41
N GLN A 372 -31.35 -33.49 16.02
CA GLN A 372 -31.57 -33.40 17.45
C GLN A 372 -32.66 -34.37 17.93
N SER A 373 -33.75 -34.49 17.15
CA SER A 373 -34.81 -35.48 17.45
C SER A 373 -34.30 -36.91 17.37
N VAL A 374 -33.55 -37.27 16.31
CA VAL A 374 -32.96 -38.60 16.13
C VAL A 374 -31.99 -38.92 17.24
N ARG A 375 -31.11 -37.98 17.66
CA ARG A 375 -30.19 -38.19 18.79
C ARG A 375 -30.97 -38.43 20.11
N ARG A 376 -32.01 -37.63 20.39
CA ARG A 376 -32.84 -37.86 21.61
C ARG A 376 -33.53 -39.23 21.59
N ALA A 377 -34.02 -39.68 20.43
CA ALA A 377 -34.56 -41.02 20.28
C ALA A 377 -33.50 -42.12 20.49
N ALA A 378 -32.26 -41.89 20.03
CA ALA A 378 -31.14 -42.80 20.26
C ALA A 378 -30.77 -42.87 21.75
N GLU A 379 -30.76 -41.74 22.47
CA GLU A 379 -30.55 -41.74 23.93
C GLU A 379 -31.59 -42.58 24.67
N ALA A 380 -32.88 -42.43 24.29
CA ALA A 380 -33.94 -43.24 24.90
C ALA A 380 -33.78 -44.74 24.58
N LYS A 381 -33.44 -45.10 23.32
CA LYS A 381 -33.20 -46.48 22.90
C LYS A 381 -32.03 -47.11 23.63
N LEU A 382 -30.93 -46.37 23.84
CA LEU A 382 -29.77 -46.84 24.60
C LEU A 382 -30.17 -47.10 26.06
N ALA A 383 -30.95 -46.22 26.70
CA ALA A 383 -31.43 -46.41 28.07
C ALA A 383 -32.26 -47.67 28.25
N HIS A 384 -32.89 -48.18 27.17
CA HIS A 384 -33.64 -49.44 27.18
C HIS A 384 -32.86 -50.64 26.58
N GLY A 385 -31.56 -50.48 26.30
CA GLY A 385 -30.70 -51.53 25.74
C GLY A 385 -31.03 -51.95 24.30
N ILE A 386 -31.74 -51.12 23.53
CA ILE A 386 -32.17 -51.42 22.17
C ILE A 386 -31.06 -51.15 21.15
N ILE A 387 -30.13 -50.22 21.44
CA ILE A 387 -28.96 -49.89 20.64
C ILE A 387 -27.71 -49.87 21.51
N ASP A 388 -26.56 -49.95 20.87
CA ASP A 388 -25.25 -49.83 21.52
C ASP A 388 -24.78 -48.38 21.68
N THR A 389 -23.72 -48.16 22.42
CA THR A 389 -23.10 -46.88 22.68
C THR A 389 -22.50 -46.26 21.40
N ASP A 390 -21.94 -47.09 20.48
CA ASP A 390 -21.40 -46.61 19.21
C ASP A 390 -22.46 -45.93 18.36
N ARG A 391 -23.68 -46.52 18.28
CA ARG A 391 -24.80 -45.93 17.55
C ARG A 391 -25.22 -44.57 18.13
N LEU A 392 -25.24 -44.42 19.46
CA LEU A 392 -25.52 -43.12 20.08
C LEU A 392 -24.45 -42.08 19.73
N LEU A 393 -23.17 -42.46 19.83
CA LEU A 393 -22.06 -41.55 19.50
C LEU A 393 -22.09 -41.10 18.04
N GLN A 394 -22.46 -41.98 17.11
CA GLN A 394 -22.68 -41.60 15.69
C GLN A 394 -23.76 -40.54 15.55
N GLU A 395 -24.90 -40.66 16.26
CA GLU A 395 -25.97 -39.64 16.14
C GLU A 395 -25.61 -38.33 16.85
N ILE A 396 -24.84 -38.36 17.94
CA ILE A 396 -24.26 -37.16 18.58
C ILE A 396 -23.35 -36.44 17.60
N THR A 397 -22.44 -37.16 16.93
CA THR A 397 -21.51 -36.61 15.95
C THR A 397 -22.26 -36.02 14.75
N ARG A 398 -23.30 -36.67 14.24
CA ARG A 398 -24.14 -36.18 13.15
C ARG A 398 -24.89 -34.89 13.51
N GLU A 399 -25.44 -34.78 14.72
CA GLU A 399 -26.07 -33.56 15.22
C GLU A 399 -25.05 -32.43 15.35
N ASN A 400 -23.89 -32.73 15.95
CA ASN A 400 -22.83 -31.74 16.11
C ASN A 400 -22.32 -31.19 14.76
N ASN A 401 -22.10 -32.07 13.76
CA ASN A 401 -21.71 -31.67 12.41
C ASN A 401 -22.79 -30.82 11.73
N ALA A 402 -24.07 -31.12 11.90
CA ALA A 402 -25.15 -30.31 11.38
C ALA A 402 -25.14 -28.88 11.97
N LYS A 403 -24.92 -28.74 13.28
CA LYS A 403 -24.80 -27.45 13.96
C LYS A 403 -23.57 -26.67 13.50
N ILE A 404 -22.42 -27.34 13.33
CA ILE A 404 -21.20 -26.72 12.81
C ILE A 404 -21.43 -26.21 11.39
N ASN A 405 -22.03 -27.00 10.50
CA ASN A 405 -22.32 -26.61 9.13
C ASN A 405 -23.23 -25.36 9.07
N ARG A 406 -24.33 -25.37 9.86
CA ARG A 406 -25.21 -24.19 9.97
C ARG A 406 -24.47 -22.93 10.36
N SER A 407 -23.67 -22.99 11.44
CA SER A 407 -22.88 -21.82 11.89
C SER A 407 -21.84 -21.39 10.84
N THR A 408 -21.22 -22.36 10.16
CA THR A 408 -20.25 -22.08 9.10
C THR A 408 -20.91 -21.36 7.92
N HIS A 409 -22.06 -21.85 7.44
CA HIS A 409 -22.80 -21.24 6.35
C HIS A 409 -23.23 -19.80 6.67
N GLU A 410 -23.66 -19.55 7.91
CA GLU A 410 -24.04 -18.22 8.38
C GLU A 410 -22.85 -17.24 8.37
N VAL A 411 -21.70 -17.67 8.93
CA VAL A 411 -20.49 -16.82 8.98
C VAL A 411 -19.93 -16.57 7.58
N GLU A 412 -19.89 -17.60 6.72
CA GLU A 412 -19.42 -17.48 5.33
C GLU A 412 -20.33 -16.58 4.49
N MET A 413 -21.66 -16.63 4.71
CA MET A 413 -22.58 -15.70 4.07
C MET A 413 -22.29 -14.25 4.47
N LEU A 414 -22.10 -13.99 5.77
CA LEU A 414 -21.75 -12.67 6.27
C LEU A 414 -20.41 -12.20 5.69
N GLN A 415 -19.39 -13.06 5.67
CA GLN A 415 -18.09 -12.76 5.05
C GLN A 415 -18.25 -12.40 3.58
N GLY A 416 -19.06 -13.16 2.82
CA GLY A 416 -19.36 -12.85 1.42
C GLY A 416 -20.01 -11.48 1.23
N ILE A 417 -20.94 -11.09 2.11
CA ILE A 417 -21.58 -9.77 2.06
C ILE A 417 -20.54 -8.65 2.28
N TYR A 418 -19.66 -8.79 3.26
CA TYR A 418 -18.64 -7.78 3.55
C TYR A 418 -17.51 -7.76 2.51
N ASN A 419 -17.18 -8.90 1.89
CA ASN A 419 -16.28 -8.96 0.75
C ASN A 419 -16.92 -8.31 -0.48
N LEU A 420 -18.21 -8.49 -0.72
CA LEU A 420 -18.92 -7.78 -1.80
C LEU A 420 -18.90 -6.26 -1.60
N LYS A 421 -19.08 -5.77 -0.37
CA LYS A 421 -18.93 -4.35 -0.03
C LYS A 421 -17.51 -3.84 -0.32
N TYR A 422 -16.49 -4.63 0.02
CA TYR A 422 -15.11 -4.31 -0.31
C TYR A 422 -14.90 -4.22 -1.83
N VAL A 423 -15.37 -5.20 -2.60
CA VAL A 423 -15.24 -5.23 -4.06
C VAL A 423 -15.92 -4.02 -4.70
N ARG A 424 -17.10 -3.62 -4.22
CA ARG A 424 -17.86 -2.46 -4.70
C ARG A 424 -17.32 -1.10 -4.25
N GLY A 425 -16.35 -1.06 -3.35
CA GLY A 425 -15.80 0.19 -2.84
C GLY A 425 -16.68 0.89 -1.81
N GLU A 426 -17.65 0.18 -1.20
CA GLU A 426 -18.53 0.79 -0.21
C GLU A 426 -17.75 1.30 1.01
N PRO A 427 -18.09 2.49 1.55
CA PRO A 427 -17.39 3.06 2.71
C PRO A 427 -17.59 2.17 3.95
N THR A 428 -16.58 2.14 4.80
CA THR A 428 -16.60 1.38 6.07
C THR A 428 -17.68 1.87 7.04
N ILE A 429 -17.95 3.18 7.04
CA ILE A 429 -18.99 3.82 7.85
C ILE A 429 -20.00 4.43 6.87
N PRO A 430 -21.31 4.11 6.98
CA PRO A 430 -22.29 4.84 6.20
C PRO A 430 -22.11 6.33 6.52
N LYS A 431 -22.01 7.16 5.49
CA LYS A 431 -22.09 8.61 5.68
C LYS A 431 -23.38 8.85 6.45
N GLN A 432 -23.26 9.27 7.72
CA GLN A 432 -24.40 9.77 8.44
C GLN A 432 -25.04 10.82 7.54
N ALA A 433 -26.29 10.60 7.16
CA ALA A 433 -27.07 11.63 6.50
C ALA A 433 -26.98 12.86 7.39
N THR A 434 -26.24 13.85 6.96
CA THR A 434 -26.23 15.16 7.60
C THR A 434 -27.67 15.67 7.59
N PRO A 435 -28.23 16.06 8.76
CA PRO A 435 -29.59 16.51 8.85
C PRO A 435 -29.85 17.77 8.03
#